data_b8b07738e31dc2b0df2abbb734f13cd7
#
_entry.id   b8b07738e31dc2b0df2abbb734f13cd7
#
_cell.length_a   1.000
_cell.length_b   1.000
_cell.length_c   1.000
_cell.angle_alpha   90.00
_cell.angle_beta   90.00
_cell.angle_gamma   90.00
#
_symmetry.space_group_name_H-M   'P 1'
#
loop_
_entity.id
_entity.type
_entity.pdbx_description
1 polymer ?
#
loop_
_entity_poly.entity_id
_entity_poly.type
_entity_poly.pdbx_seq_one_letter_code
_entity_poly.pdbx_strand_id
1 'polypeptide(L)'
;MKYRTFEFADRIHEFLGPRKHDLETDIREISRLLESENPSMISRIGSVEFQALFLIRYFPLSFPLLSRSKRNMRMNAGFFPVSMRTLKQFYLLYKEDCKDIDLFVRWRIEELFFSNWFNHKKYVHKSTLDSFFSQQHPWTYSLKGKKILVVHPFSETIESQYKNKKKKLFKNSEVLPEFASLQTIKAVQSIAGNPVGFDTWFDALDWMKSEIDKKDFDIALLGCGAYALPLAAHIKRMGKKAVHMGGVLQFLFGI
;
A
#
# COMPACT_ATOMS: atom_id res chain seq x y z
N MET A 1 0.19 23.08 11.90
CA MET A 1 -1.05 22.48 12.45
C MET A 1 -1.27 21.00 12.01
N LYS A 2 -0.77 20.52 10.89
CA LYS A 2 -0.87 19.11 10.43
C LYS A 2 -0.05 18.09 11.26
N TYR A 3 1.09 18.47 11.82
CA TYR A 3 1.95 17.54 12.59
C TYR A 3 1.38 17.19 13.99
N ARG A 4 0.67 18.09 14.65
CA ARG A 4 0.07 17.84 15.97
C ARG A 4 -1.09 16.82 15.96
N THR A 5 -1.80 16.69 14.85
CA THR A 5 -2.88 15.69 14.70
C THR A 5 -2.33 14.27 14.53
N PHE A 6 -1.14 14.13 13.94
CA PHE A 6 -0.47 12.82 13.81
C PHE A 6 0.04 12.31 15.16
N GLU A 7 0.70 13.16 15.97
CA GLU A 7 1.16 12.79 17.32
C GLU A 7 0.01 12.41 18.27
N PHE A 8 -1.16 13.05 18.11
CA PHE A 8 -2.32 12.74 18.93
C PHE A 8 -2.97 11.41 18.53
N ALA A 9 -3.05 11.10 17.25
CA ALA A 9 -3.53 9.82 16.75
C ALA A 9 -2.59 8.67 17.15
N ASP A 10 -1.27 8.88 17.06
CA ASP A 10 -0.27 7.90 17.48
C ASP A 10 -0.35 7.65 19.00
N ARG A 11 -0.52 8.69 19.83
CA ARG A 11 -0.73 8.54 21.28
C ARG A 11 -2.02 7.80 21.65
N ILE A 12 -3.09 8.00 20.89
CA ILE A 12 -4.34 7.24 21.11
C ILE A 12 -4.14 5.78 20.67
N HIS A 13 -3.43 5.51 19.58
CA HIS A 13 -3.04 4.16 19.19
C HIS A 13 -2.15 3.48 20.22
N GLU A 14 -1.21 4.19 20.82
CA GLU A 14 -0.39 3.69 21.94
C GLU A 14 -1.24 3.39 23.17
N PHE A 15 -2.24 4.22 23.46
CA PHE A 15 -3.08 4.09 24.66
C PHE A 15 -4.19 3.04 24.50
N LEU A 16 -4.78 2.89 23.31
CA LEU A 16 -5.85 1.94 23.02
C LEU A 16 -5.39 0.68 22.30
N GLY A 17 -4.14 0.63 21.88
CA GLY A 17 -3.57 -0.50 21.15
C GLY A 17 -3.08 -1.61 22.09
N PRO A 18 -3.27 -2.89 21.72
CA PRO A 18 -2.94 -4.02 22.60
C PRO A 18 -1.44 -4.31 22.77
N ARG A 19 -0.53 -3.57 22.14
CA ARG A 19 0.93 -3.75 22.28
C ARG A 19 1.72 -2.47 22.09
N LYS A 20 2.78 -2.27 22.90
CA LYS A 20 3.87 -1.35 22.57
C LYS A 20 4.45 -1.73 21.21
N HIS A 21 4.61 -0.73 20.34
CA HIS A 21 5.32 -0.88 19.08
C HIS A 21 6.78 -1.28 19.37
N ASP A 22 7.19 -2.45 18.90
CA ASP A 22 8.56 -2.93 18.93
C ASP A 22 9.08 -3.06 17.50
N LEU A 23 9.98 -2.15 17.13
CA LEU A 23 10.52 -2.06 15.79
C LEU A 23 11.19 -3.37 15.32
N GLU A 24 11.96 -4.03 16.19
CA GLU A 24 12.64 -5.27 15.82
C GLU A 24 11.67 -6.42 15.61
N THR A 25 10.64 -6.53 16.44
CA THR A 25 9.58 -7.53 16.27
C THR A 25 8.80 -7.30 14.99
N ASP A 26 8.48 -6.05 14.67
CA ASP A 26 7.78 -5.70 13.43
C ASP A 26 8.64 -6.02 12.19
N ILE A 27 9.93 -5.70 12.22
CA ILE A 27 10.87 -6.05 11.13
C ILE A 27 10.89 -7.57 10.93
N ARG A 28 11.02 -8.34 12.03
CA ARG A 28 11.04 -9.81 11.96
C ARG A 28 9.74 -10.38 11.37
N GLU A 29 8.58 -9.82 11.72
CA GLU A 29 7.29 -10.28 11.16
C GLU A 29 7.17 -9.99 9.65
N ILE A 30 7.61 -8.83 9.19
CA ILE A 30 7.67 -8.51 7.76
C ILE A 30 8.61 -9.48 7.04
N SER A 31 9.85 -9.62 7.53
CA SER A 31 10.88 -10.48 6.94
C SER A 31 10.41 -11.93 6.88
N ARG A 32 9.85 -12.46 7.98
CA ARG A 32 9.33 -13.82 8.06
C ARG A 32 8.30 -14.12 6.96
N LEU A 33 7.39 -13.19 6.67
CA LEU A 33 6.40 -13.36 5.61
C LEU A 33 7.05 -13.35 4.22
N LEU A 34 8.02 -12.44 4.00
CA LEU A 34 8.68 -12.32 2.70
C LEU A 34 9.62 -13.50 2.40
N GLU A 35 10.20 -14.12 3.42
CA GLU A 35 11.11 -15.26 3.30
C GLU A 35 10.39 -16.62 3.28
N SER A 36 9.15 -16.69 3.78
CA SER A 36 8.35 -17.93 3.79
C SER A 36 8.05 -18.42 2.36
N GLU A 37 7.69 -19.68 2.21
CA GLU A 37 7.21 -20.24 0.93
C GLU A 37 5.75 -19.86 0.61
N ASN A 38 4.98 -19.46 1.62
CA ASN A 38 3.57 -19.15 1.45
C ASN A 38 3.35 -17.78 0.79
N PRO A 39 2.31 -17.65 -0.05
CA PRO A 39 1.89 -16.34 -0.56
C PRO A 39 1.47 -15.44 0.59
N SER A 40 1.78 -14.16 0.49
CA SER A 40 1.49 -13.22 1.57
C SER A 40 1.15 -11.81 1.09
N MET A 41 0.28 -11.15 1.85
CA MET A 41 -0.12 -9.77 1.63
C MET A 41 0.16 -8.92 2.85
N ILE A 42 1.12 -8.02 2.72
CA ILE A 42 1.42 -6.96 3.68
C ILE A 42 0.78 -5.68 3.15
N SER A 43 -0.24 -5.16 3.83
CA SER A 43 -1.01 -4.05 3.25
C SER A 43 -1.53 -3.07 4.29
N ARG A 44 -1.83 -1.88 3.80
CA ARG A 44 -2.45 -0.77 4.54
C ARG A 44 -3.61 -0.18 3.75
N ILE A 45 -4.42 0.65 4.39
CA ILE A 45 -5.42 1.47 3.72
C ILE A 45 -4.96 2.94 3.77
N GLY A 46 -5.07 3.64 2.66
CA GLY A 46 -4.74 5.06 2.58
C GLY A 46 -5.72 5.95 3.35
N SER A 47 -5.29 7.16 3.73
CA SER A 47 -6.13 8.08 4.52
C SER A 47 -7.38 8.54 3.79
N VAL A 48 -7.29 8.75 2.49
CA VAL A 48 -8.41 9.19 1.65
C VAL A 48 -9.41 8.05 1.48
N GLU A 49 -8.91 6.85 1.26
CA GLU A 49 -9.70 5.62 1.15
C GLU A 49 -10.42 5.32 2.46
N PHE A 50 -9.72 5.34 3.60
CA PHE A 50 -10.36 5.16 4.91
C PHE A 50 -11.48 6.15 5.17
N GLN A 51 -11.26 7.42 4.86
CA GLN A 51 -12.27 8.47 5.02
C GLN A 51 -13.51 8.16 4.17
N ALA A 52 -13.33 7.72 2.92
CA ALA A 52 -14.43 7.34 2.05
C ALA A 52 -15.18 6.11 2.58
N LEU A 53 -14.45 5.06 2.97
CA LEU A 53 -15.04 3.84 3.55
C LEU A 53 -15.83 4.14 4.82
N PHE A 54 -15.28 4.98 5.71
CA PHE A 54 -15.94 5.39 6.95
C PHE A 54 -17.24 6.13 6.69
N LEU A 55 -17.24 7.11 5.78
CA LEU A 55 -18.44 7.87 5.45
C LEU A 55 -19.52 7.01 4.78
N ILE A 56 -19.13 6.12 3.89
CA ILE A 56 -20.08 5.19 3.24
C ILE A 56 -20.74 4.27 4.27
N ARG A 57 -19.99 3.82 5.27
CA ARG A 57 -20.49 2.88 6.27
C ARG A 57 -21.39 3.54 7.31
N TYR A 58 -20.98 4.69 7.84
CA TYR A 58 -21.59 5.29 9.03
C TYR A 58 -22.40 6.54 8.74
N PHE A 59 -22.12 7.26 7.66
CA PHE A 59 -22.75 8.53 7.32
C PHE A 59 -23.19 8.62 5.85
N PRO A 60 -23.90 7.59 5.32
CA PRO A 60 -24.21 7.53 3.87
C PRO A 60 -25.17 8.64 3.40
N LEU A 61 -25.85 9.31 4.31
CA LEU A 61 -26.79 10.40 4.02
C LEU A 61 -26.22 11.80 4.30
N SER A 62 -25.00 11.93 4.82
CA SER A 62 -24.38 13.22 5.10
C SER A 62 -23.84 13.86 3.82
N PHE A 63 -24.69 14.65 3.15
CA PHE A 63 -24.34 15.29 1.87
C PHE A 63 -23.05 16.13 1.92
N PRO A 64 -22.81 17.02 2.92
CA PRO A 64 -21.59 17.83 2.94
C PRO A 64 -20.32 16.99 3.08
N LEU A 65 -20.33 15.98 3.97
CA LEU A 65 -19.18 15.11 4.20
C LEU A 65 -18.89 14.23 2.98
N LEU A 66 -19.94 13.68 2.36
CA LEU A 66 -19.80 12.87 1.16
C LEU A 66 -19.30 13.67 -0.04
N SER A 67 -19.73 14.92 -0.20
CA SER A 67 -19.26 15.80 -1.27
C SER A 67 -17.77 16.07 -1.14
N ARG A 68 -17.30 16.36 0.08
CA ARG A 68 -15.86 16.52 0.38
C ARG A 68 -15.08 15.23 0.12
N SER A 69 -15.61 14.09 0.56
CA SER A 69 -14.97 12.78 0.35
C SER A 69 -14.89 12.42 -1.13
N LYS A 70 -15.95 12.65 -1.90
CA LYS A 70 -15.95 12.46 -3.36
C LYS A 70 -14.86 13.29 -4.04
N ARG A 71 -14.74 14.55 -3.66
CA ARG A 71 -13.68 15.42 -4.17
C ARG A 71 -12.28 14.87 -3.82
N ASN A 72 -12.07 14.44 -2.57
CA ASN A 72 -10.80 13.87 -2.15
C ASN A 72 -10.47 12.57 -2.87
N MET A 73 -11.45 11.69 -3.07
CA MET A 73 -11.26 10.45 -3.85
C MET A 73 -10.84 10.74 -5.28
N ARG A 74 -11.44 11.74 -5.94
CA ARG A 74 -11.03 12.14 -7.28
C ARG A 74 -9.65 12.80 -7.32
N MET A 75 -9.40 13.76 -6.41
CA MET A 75 -8.21 14.62 -6.48
C MET A 75 -6.95 13.95 -5.92
N ASN A 76 -7.09 13.12 -4.88
CA ASN A 76 -5.94 12.58 -4.14
C ASN A 76 -5.78 11.06 -4.28
N ALA A 77 -6.87 10.32 -4.53
CA ALA A 77 -6.83 8.87 -4.75
C ALA A 77 -6.96 8.48 -6.22
N GLY A 78 -7.26 9.44 -7.11
CA GLY A 78 -7.42 9.18 -8.53
C GLY A 78 -8.61 8.28 -8.87
N PHE A 79 -9.65 8.27 -8.04
CA PHE A 79 -10.84 7.45 -8.26
C PHE A 79 -11.82 8.11 -9.24
N PHE A 80 -12.32 7.37 -10.22
CA PHE A 80 -13.22 7.88 -11.27
C PHE A 80 -14.12 6.78 -11.89
N PRO A 81 -15.32 7.13 -12.39
CA PRO A 81 -16.08 8.33 -12.03
C PRO A 81 -16.53 8.22 -10.55
N VAL A 82 -16.61 9.36 -9.85
CA VAL A 82 -17.01 9.37 -8.45
C VAL A 82 -18.51 9.55 -8.32
N SER A 83 -19.20 8.48 -7.99
CA SER A 83 -20.64 8.43 -7.69
C SER A 83 -20.89 7.61 -6.42
N MET A 84 -22.09 7.67 -5.86
CA MET A 84 -22.47 6.79 -4.75
C MET A 84 -22.43 5.32 -5.13
N ARG A 85 -22.80 5.00 -6.39
CA ARG A 85 -22.75 3.64 -6.92
C ARG A 85 -21.31 3.12 -6.94
N THR A 86 -20.39 3.87 -7.56
CA THR A 86 -18.99 3.45 -7.67
C THR A 86 -18.27 3.43 -6.33
N LEU A 87 -18.59 4.34 -5.40
CA LEU A 87 -18.04 4.32 -4.04
C LEU A 87 -18.55 3.12 -3.23
N LYS A 88 -19.81 2.69 -3.40
CA LYS A 88 -20.30 1.43 -2.81
C LYS A 88 -19.60 0.20 -3.37
N GLN A 89 -19.33 0.17 -4.67
CA GLN A 89 -18.53 -0.89 -5.30
C GLN A 89 -17.11 -0.91 -4.74
N PHE A 90 -16.48 0.25 -4.61
CA PHE A 90 -15.16 0.41 -3.98
C PHE A 90 -15.16 -0.11 -2.53
N TYR A 91 -16.18 0.24 -1.74
CA TYR A 91 -16.33 -0.25 -0.37
C TYR A 91 -16.41 -1.79 -0.31
N LEU A 92 -17.21 -2.40 -1.18
CA LEU A 92 -17.38 -3.86 -1.22
C LEU A 92 -16.09 -4.55 -1.66
N LEU A 93 -15.39 -4.02 -2.66
CA LEU A 93 -14.09 -4.52 -3.11
C LEU A 93 -13.06 -4.49 -1.97
N TYR A 94 -12.90 -3.33 -1.31
CA TYR A 94 -11.96 -3.20 -0.20
C TYR A 94 -12.28 -4.11 0.98
N LYS A 95 -13.59 -4.25 1.31
CA LYS A 95 -14.05 -5.18 2.36
C LYS A 95 -13.67 -6.62 2.04
N GLU A 96 -13.80 -7.03 0.79
CA GLU A 96 -13.44 -8.38 0.36
C GLU A 96 -11.92 -8.58 0.37
N ASP A 97 -11.18 -7.67 -0.25
CA ASP A 97 -9.73 -7.77 -0.39
C ASP A 97 -8.98 -7.64 0.94
N CYS A 98 -9.54 -6.95 1.94
CA CYS A 98 -9.00 -6.93 3.30
C CYS A 98 -8.96 -8.30 3.96
N LYS A 99 -9.76 -9.28 3.52
CA LYS A 99 -9.70 -10.65 4.04
C LYS A 99 -8.38 -11.34 3.73
N ASP A 100 -7.73 -10.97 2.63
CA ASP A 100 -6.46 -11.55 2.18
C ASP A 100 -5.23 -11.00 2.90
N ILE A 101 -5.35 -9.93 3.68
CA ILE A 101 -4.24 -9.35 4.42
C ILE A 101 -3.71 -10.34 5.47
N ASP A 102 -2.42 -10.67 5.44
CA ASP A 102 -1.74 -11.47 6.46
C ASP A 102 -1.11 -10.58 7.54
N LEU A 103 -0.59 -9.43 7.12
CA LEU A 103 0.01 -8.44 8.01
C LEU A 103 -0.54 -7.05 7.69
N PHE A 104 -1.31 -6.50 8.64
CA PHE A 104 -1.91 -5.19 8.47
C PHE A 104 -0.98 -4.11 8.99
N VAL A 105 -0.74 -3.08 8.16
CA VAL A 105 0.12 -1.94 8.53
C VAL A 105 -0.73 -0.83 9.11
N ARG A 106 -0.66 -0.66 10.41
CA ARG A 106 -1.44 0.30 11.20
C ARG A 106 -0.85 1.70 11.21
N TRP A 107 -1.73 2.71 11.18
CA TRP A 107 -1.32 4.11 11.28
C TRP A 107 -2.46 5.11 11.50
N ARG A 108 -3.71 4.64 11.54
CA ARG A 108 -4.89 5.51 11.62
C ARG A 108 -5.84 5.07 12.73
N ILE A 109 -6.40 6.05 13.46
CA ILE A 109 -7.39 5.77 14.50
C ILE A 109 -8.71 5.23 13.90
N GLU A 110 -9.04 5.63 12.69
CA GLU A 110 -10.25 5.16 11.99
C GLU A 110 -10.28 3.64 11.79
N GLU A 111 -9.13 2.97 11.88
CA GLU A 111 -9.00 1.50 11.81
C GLU A 111 -9.81 0.81 12.91
N LEU A 112 -9.97 1.45 14.07
CA LEU A 112 -10.78 0.93 15.18
C LEU A 112 -12.24 0.72 14.79
N PHE A 113 -12.79 1.57 13.90
CA PHE A 113 -14.16 1.44 13.39
C PHE A 113 -14.33 0.29 12.38
N PHE A 114 -13.23 -0.26 11.90
CA PHE A 114 -13.18 -1.40 10.99
C PHE A 114 -12.53 -2.63 11.64
N SER A 115 -12.50 -2.70 12.97
CA SER A 115 -11.88 -3.80 13.71
C SER A 115 -12.34 -5.17 13.22
N ASN A 116 -13.61 -5.33 12.84
CA ASN A 116 -14.15 -6.58 12.29
C ASN A 116 -13.53 -7.00 10.93
N TRP A 117 -12.81 -6.11 10.23
CA TRP A 117 -12.05 -6.46 9.03
C TRP A 117 -10.66 -6.98 9.39
N PHE A 118 -10.15 -6.65 10.59
CA PHE A 118 -8.76 -6.85 11.01
C PHE A 118 -8.59 -7.61 12.32
N ASN A 119 -9.67 -8.01 13.02
CA ASN A 119 -9.62 -8.60 14.38
C ASN A 119 -8.70 -9.82 14.53
N HIS A 120 -8.48 -10.56 13.44
CA HIS A 120 -7.66 -11.77 13.46
C HIS A 120 -6.32 -11.58 12.74
N LYS A 121 -5.99 -10.34 12.36
CA LYS A 121 -4.78 -10.04 11.62
C LYS A 121 -3.66 -9.63 12.56
N LYS A 122 -2.46 -10.13 12.30
CA LYS A 122 -1.24 -9.53 12.84
C LYS A 122 -1.09 -8.13 12.27
N TYR A 123 -0.45 -7.24 13.02
CA TYR A 123 -0.21 -5.88 12.56
C TYR A 123 1.19 -5.41 12.94
N VAL A 124 1.70 -4.47 12.15
CA VAL A 124 2.92 -3.72 12.38
C VAL A 124 2.61 -2.23 12.25
N HIS A 125 3.45 -1.41 12.83
CA HIS A 125 3.29 0.03 12.71
C HIS A 125 3.80 0.53 11.36
N LYS A 126 3.14 1.57 10.81
CA LYS A 126 3.52 2.16 9.53
C LYS A 126 4.96 2.64 9.50
N SER A 127 5.48 3.19 10.62
CA SER A 127 6.86 3.65 10.69
C SER A 127 7.86 2.53 10.39
N THR A 128 7.58 1.28 10.80
CA THR A 128 8.44 0.14 10.49
C THR A 128 8.53 -0.10 8.98
N LEU A 129 7.38 -0.06 8.29
CA LEU A 129 7.36 -0.26 6.86
C LEU A 129 8.06 0.90 6.11
N ASP A 130 7.83 2.14 6.56
CA ASP A 130 8.26 3.35 5.85
C ASP A 130 9.73 3.73 6.13
N SER A 131 10.27 3.41 7.34
CA SER A 131 11.60 3.87 7.78
C SER A 131 12.74 2.89 7.50
N PHE A 132 12.61 2.03 6.50
CA PHE A 132 13.61 1.03 6.12
C PHE A 132 15.02 1.62 5.93
N PHE A 133 15.14 2.86 5.48
CA PHE A 133 16.42 3.55 5.25
C PHE A 133 17.19 3.92 6.53
N SER A 134 16.54 3.93 7.68
CA SER A 134 17.15 4.21 8.98
C SER A 134 17.36 2.97 9.86
N GLN A 135 16.93 1.80 9.40
CA GLN A 135 17.08 0.54 10.10
C GLN A 135 18.48 -0.03 9.91
N GLN A 136 19.07 -0.59 10.96
CA GLN A 136 20.36 -1.29 10.88
C GLN A 136 20.22 -2.56 10.03
N HIS A 137 19.18 -3.35 10.29
CA HIS A 137 18.81 -4.52 9.53
C HIS A 137 17.40 -4.29 8.94
N PRO A 138 17.29 -3.66 7.76
CA PRO A 138 16.00 -3.29 7.20
C PRO A 138 15.25 -4.52 6.67
N TRP A 139 13.94 -4.53 6.84
CA TRP A 139 13.08 -5.59 6.31
C TRP A 139 13.26 -5.76 4.78
N THR A 140 13.66 -4.71 4.07
CA THR A 140 13.92 -4.73 2.63
C THR A 140 15.08 -5.64 2.26
N TYR A 141 15.94 -6.05 3.20
CA TYR A 141 16.97 -7.05 2.95
C TYR A 141 16.40 -8.42 2.52
N SER A 142 15.19 -8.76 2.96
CA SER A 142 14.47 -9.98 2.52
C SER A 142 14.14 -10.00 1.02
N LEU A 143 14.35 -8.88 0.31
CA LEU A 143 14.21 -8.80 -1.15
C LEU A 143 15.45 -9.30 -1.90
N LYS A 144 16.57 -9.56 -1.20
CA LYS A 144 17.82 -10.01 -1.79
C LYS A 144 17.64 -11.31 -2.55
N GLY A 145 18.09 -11.34 -3.81
CA GLY A 145 18.04 -12.51 -4.67
C GLY A 145 16.65 -12.91 -5.15
N LYS A 146 15.61 -12.11 -4.87
CA LYS A 146 14.24 -12.34 -5.35
C LYS A 146 13.97 -11.62 -6.67
N LYS A 147 13.05 -12.16 -7.47
CA LYS A 147 12.50 -11.48 -8.65
C LYS A 147 11.48 -10.45 -8.16
N ILE A 148 11.75 -9.18 -8.35
CA ILE A 148 10.92 -8.08 -7.84
C ILE A 148 10.11 -7.45 -8.97
N LEU A 149 8.80 -7.29 -8.72
CA LEU A 149 7.91 -6.46 -9.53
C LEU A 149 7.61 -5.15 -8.79
N VAL A 150 7.75 -4.02 -9.46
CA VAL A 150 7.33 -2.72 -8.91
C VAL A 150 6.17 -2.16 -9.73
N VAL A 151 5.07 -1.84 -9.07
CA VAL A 151 3.93 -1.14 -9.69
C VAL A 151 3.89 0.29 -9.16
N HIS A 152 4.30 1.25 -9.99
CA HIS A 152 4.44 2.64 -9.61
C HIS A 152 4.31 3.58 -10.81
N PRO A 153 3.78 4.83 -10.65
CA PRO A 153 3.71 5.80 -11.76
C PRO A 153 5.09 6.16 -12.36
N PHE A 154 6.16 6.11 -11.53
CA PHE A 154 7.54 6.42 -11.94
C PHE A 154 8.35 5.18 -12.31
N SER A 155 7.74 4.20 -12.96
CA SER A 155 8.35 2.91 -13.30
C SER A 155 9.69 3.05 -14.03
N GLU A 156 9.76 3.88 -15.05
CA GLU A 156 10.97 4.13 -15.86
C GLU A 156 12.10 4.76 -15.02
N THR A 157 11.76 5.70 -14.15
CA THR A 157 12.72 6.32 -13.23
C THR A 157 13.25 5.30 -12.23
N ILE A 158 12.38 4.44 -11.68
CA ILE A 158 12.75 3.37 -10.76
C ILE A 158 13.75 2.41 -11.41
N GLU A 159 13.49 1.96 -12.64
CA GLU A 159 14.42 1.10 -13.38
C GLU A 159 15.77 1.78 -13.59
N SER A 160 15.75 3.03 -14.02
CA SER A 160 16.97 3.81 -14.24
C SER A 160 17.78 4.00 -12.96
N GLN A 161 17.11 4.36 -11.84
CA GLN A 161 17.78 4.54 -10.55
C GLN A 161 18.37 3.22 -10.04
N TYR A 162 17.63 2.13 -10.11
CA TYR A 162 18.13 0.81 -9.70
C TYR A 162 19.34 0.38 -10.53
N LYS A 163 19.27 0.47 -11.87
CA LYS A 163 20.34 0.08 -12.79
C LYS A 163 21.60 0.94 -12.62
N ASN A 164 21.44 2.27 -12.52
CA ASN A 164 22.55 3.20 -12.67
C ASN A 164 23.06 3.77 -11.34
N LYS A 165 22.22 3.84 -10.29
CA LYS A 165 22.57 4.57 -9.07
C LYS A 165 22.44 3.75 -7.78
N LYS A 166 21.95 2.52 -7.82
CA LYS A 166 21.70 1.67 -6.63
C LYS A 166 22.82 1.74 -5.58
N LYS A 167 24.06 1.56 -6.01
CA LYS A 167 25.23 1.57 -5.10
C LYS A 167 25.52 2.90 -4.40
N LYS A 168 24.88 3.99 -4.84
CA LYS A 168 25.08 5.36 -4.32
C LYS A 168 23.90 5.87 -3.52
N LEU A 169 22.75 5.17 -3.52
CA LEU A 169 21.53 5.65 -2.88
C LEU A 169 21.61 5.57 -1.36
N PHE A 170 22.15 4.49 -0.82
CA PHE A 170 22.21 4.26 0.61
C PHE A 170 23.62 3.86 1.06
N LYS A 171 24.03 4.35 2.26
CA LYS A 171 25.27 3.92 2.90
C LYS A 171 25.17 2.45 3.35
N ASN A 172 23.99 2.05 3.87
CA ASN A 172 23.70 0.66 4.19
C ASN A 172 23.18 -0.03 2.92
N SER A 173 23.97 -0.93 2.35
CA SER A 173 23.63 -1.68 1.14
C SER A 173 22.47 -2.68 1.33
N GLU A 174 22.11 -3.00 2.57
CA GLU A 174 20.97 -3.87 2.89
C GLU A 174 19.62 -3.19 2.61
N VAL A 175 19.58 -1.85 2.58
CA VAL A 175 18.35 -1.08 2.30
C VAL A 175 17.83 -1.34 0.89
N LEU A 176 18.70 -1.38 -0.11
CA LEU A 176 18.36 -1.73 -1.48
C LEU A 176 19.30 -2.83 -1.97
N PRO A 177 19.02 -4.11 -1.63
CA PRO A 177 19.88 -5.23 -1.94
C PRO A 177 19.86 -5.59 -3.43
N GLU A 178 20.72 -6.54 -3.83
CA GLU A 178 20.71 -7.08 -5.19
C GLU A 178 19.49 -7.99 -5.37
N PHE A 179 18.67 -7.69 -6.37
CA PHE A 179 17.52 -8.50 -6.80
C PHE A 179 18.00 -9.52 -7.86
N ALA A 180 17.34 -10.67 -7.96
CA ALA A 180 17.55 -11.58 -9.09
C ALA A 180 17.09 -10.93 -10.41
N SER A 181 15.98 -10.20 -10.36
CA SER A 181 15.51 -9.36 -11.46
C SER A 181 14.62 -8.24 -10.94
N LEU A 182 14.55 -7.14 -11.69
CA LEU A 182 13.59 -6.07 -11.47
C LEU A 182 12.73 -5.90 -12.73
N GLN A 183 11.42 -6.01 -12.57
CA GLN A 183 10.45 -5.67 -13.59
C GLN A 183 9.55 -4.56 -13.05
N THR A 184 9.01 -3.74 -13.92
CA THR A 184 8.11 -2.66 -13.53
C THR A 184 6.83 -2.68 -14.35
N ILE A 185 5.77 -2.10 -13.78
CA ILE A 185 4.54 -1.73 -14.46
C ILE A 185 4.26 -0.27 -14.14
N LYS A 186 4.01 0.54 -15.17
CA LYS A 186 3.60 1.92 -15.02
C LYS A 186 2.17 1.96 -14.52
N ALA A 187 2.00 2.31 -13.24
CA ALA A 187 0.68 2.41 -12.65
C ALA A 187 -0.14 3.53 -13.29
N VAL A 188 -1.43 3.30 -13.43
CA VAL A 188 -2.38 4.32 -13.88
C VAL A 188 -2.43 5.46 -12.86
N GLN A 189 -2.24 6.70 -13.31
CA GLN A 189 -2.19 7.89 -12.45
C GLN A 189 -3.27 8.89 -12.83
N SER A 190 -4.46 8.66 -12.32
CA SER A 190 -5.66 9.49 -12.53
C SER A 190 -5.88 10.58 -11.46
N ILE A 191 -4.85 10.85 -10.64
CA ILE A 191 -4.87 11.91 -9.61
C ILE A 191 -5.17 13.27 -10.27
N ALA A 192 -5.87 14.13 -9.55
CA ALA A 192 -6.31 15.45 -9.99
C ALA A 192 -7.25 15.42 -11.22
N GLY A 193 -7.80 14.26 -11.55
CA GLY A 193 -8.70 14.09 -12.69
C GLY A 193 -7.99 14.01 -14.05
N ASN A 194 -6.68 13.70 -14.04
CA ASN A 194 -5.93 13.47 -15.27
C ASN A 194 -6.59 12.35 -16.10
N PRO A 195 -6.76 12.54 -17.42
CA PRO A 195 -7.30 11.52 -18.31
C PRO A 195 -6.32 10.35 -18.42
N VAL A 196 -6.84 9.12 -18.39
CA VAL A 196 -6.00 7.90 -18.35
C VAL A 196 -6.40 6.83 -19.36
N GLY A 197 -7.33 7.13 -20.27
CA GLY A 197 -7.74 6.19 -21.34
C GLY A 197 -8.60 5.02 -20.85
N PHE A 198 -9.22 5.13 -19.68
CA PHE A 198 -10.16 4.15 -19.12
C PHE A 198 -11.47 4.84 -18.75
N ASP A 199 -12.60 4.15 -18.89
CA ASP A 199 -13.92 4.69 -18.55
C ASP A 199 -14.12 4.75 -17.02
N THR A 200 -13.61 3.75 -16.30
CA THR A 200 -13.72 3.68 -14.85
C THR A 200 -12.38 3.29 -14.19
N TRP A 201 -12.28 3.63 -12.90
CA TRP A 201 -11.20 3.19 -12.05
C TRP A 201 -11.10 1.65 -11.99
N PHE A 202 -12.22 0.95 -12.09
CA PHE A 202 -12.24 -0.52 -12.08
C PHE A 202 -11.64 -1.10 -13.36
N ASP A 203 -11.91 -0.50 -14.53
CA ASP A 203 -11.30 -0.92 -15.80
C ASP A 203 -9.78 -0.74 -15.76
N ALA A 204 -9.32 0.38 -15.21
CA ALA A 204 -7.90 0.62 -14.98
C ALA A 204 -7.27 -0.40 -13.99
N LEU A 205 -8.00 -0.76 -12.94
CA LEU A 205 -7.57 -1.80 -11.99
C LEU A 205 -7.44 -3.16 -12.69
N ASP A 206 -8.44 -3.55 -13.47
CA ASP A 206 -8.46 -4.86 -14.16
C ASP A 206 -7.39 -4.93 -15.26
N TRP A 207 -7.13 -3.82 -15.94
CA TRP A 207 -5.99 -3.73 -16.86
C TRP A 207 -4.66 -3.94 -16.11
N MET A 208 -4.44 -3.28 -14.96
CA MET A 208 -3.21 -3.48 -14.19
C MET A 208 -3.07 -4.91 -13.67
N LYS A 209 -4.16 -5.57 -13.27
CA LYS A 209 -4.14 -7.00 -12.92
C LYS A 209 -3.66 -7.84 -14.10
N SER A 210 -4.22 -7.60 -15.30
CA SER A 210 -3.83 -8.33 -16.51
C SER A 210 -2.36 -8.11 -16.90
N GLU A 211 -1.80 -6.93 -16.63
CA GLU A 211 -0.37 -6.68 -16.82
C GLU A 211 0.50 -7.40 -15.78
N ILE A 212 0.03 -7.50 -14.53
CA ILE A 212 0.70 -8.27 -13.46
C ILE A 212 0.73 -9.76 -13.81
N ASP A 213 -0.37 -10.31 -14.34
CA ASP A 213 -0.49 -11.74 -14.70
C ASP A 213 0.55 -12.18 -15.75
N LYS A 214 1.03 -11.25 -16.57
CA LYS A 214 2.06 -11.50 -17.60
C LYS A 214 3.50 -11.49 -17.05
N LYS A 215 3.70 -11.17 -15.76
CA LYS A 215 5.04 -10.97 -15.19
C LYS A 215 5.51 -12.18 -14.39
N ASP A 216 6.80 -12.48 -14.50
CA ASP A 216 7.46 -13.48 -13.65
C ASP A 216 8.18 -12.78 -12.51
N PHE A 217 7.68 -12.97 -11.28
CA PHE A 217 8.20 -12.34 -10.06
C PHE A 217 7.88 -13.18 -8.82
N ASP A 218 8.60 -12.94 -7.74
CA ASP A 218 8.37 -13.54 -6.42
C ASP A 218 7.60 -12.59 -5.51
N ILE A 219 8.01 -11.32 -5.49
CA ILE A 219 7.48 -10.28 -4.60
C ILE A 219 7.15 -9.02 -5.40
N ALA A 220 5.94 -8.48 -5.20
CA ALA A 220 5.55 -7.20 -5.74
C ALA A 220 5.59 -6.09 -4.69
N LEU A 221 6.16 -4.94 -5.05
CA LEU A 221 6.15 -3.70 -4.27
C LEU A 221 5.20 -2.71 -4.93
N LEU A 222 4.19 -2.26 -4.18
CA LEU A 222 3.09 -1.48 -4.72
C LEU A 222 3.07 -0.06 -4.16
N GLY A 223 3.24 0.92 -5.05
CA GLY A 223 3.19 2.35 -4.76
C GLY A 223 2.23 3.09 -5.71
N CYS A 224 1.00 2.59 -5.87
CA CYS A 224 0.03 3.03 -6.87
C CYS A 224 -1.30 3.55 -6.27
N GLY A 225 -1.24 4.20 -5.10
CA GLY A 225 -2.40 4.82 -4.46
C GLY A 225 -3.51 3.82 -4.13
N ALA A 226 -4.76 4.17 -4.43
CA ALA A 226 -5.92 3.35 -4.11
C ALA A 226 -5.97 1.99 -4.85
N TYR A 227 -5.19 1.81 -5.91
CA TYR A 227 -5.08 0.52 -6.59
C TYR A 227 -4.26 -0.52 -5.81
N ALA A 228 -3.38 -0.07 -4.91
CA ALA A 228 -2.37 -0.94 -4.31
C ALA A 228 -2.97 -2.08 -3.46
N LEU A 229 -4.02 -1.82 -2.67
CA LEU A 229 -4.65 -2.86 -1.84
C LEU A 229 -5.34 -3.94 -2.70
N PRO A 230 -6.20 -3.63 -3.68
CA PRO A 230 -6.79 -4.63 -4.57
C PRO A 230 -5.76 -5.40 -5.40
N LEU A 231 -4.68 -4.74 -5.85
CA LEU A 231 -3.60 -5.42 -6.56
C LEU A 231 -2.81 -6.37 -5.65
N ALA A 232 -2.59 -5.98 -4.38
CA ALA A 232 -1.93 -6.86 -3.40
C ALA A 232 -2.75 -8.13 -3.14
N ALA A 233 -4.08 -8.00 -3.01
CA ALA A 233 -4.98 -9.15 -2.86
C ALA A 233 -4.96 -10.05 -4.09
N HIS A 234 -5.00 -9.47 -5.29
CA HIS A 234 -4.88 -10.21 -6.55
C HIS A 234 -3.58 -11.02 -6.61
N ILE A 235 -2.44 -10.39 -6.31
CA ILE A 235 -1.11 -11.00 -6.32
C ILE A 235 -1.04 -12.16 -5.32
N LYS A 236 -1.59 -12.01 -4.12
CA LYS A 236 -1.65 -13.11 -3.15
C LYS A 236 -2.47 -14.29 -3.67
N ARG A 237 -3.63 -14.03 -4.29
CA ARG A 237 -4.48 -15.07 -4.90
C ARG A 237 -3.78 -15.82 -6.05
N MET A 238 -2.82 -15.16 -6.73
CA MET A 238 -1.92 -15.78 -7.71
C MET A 238 -0.85 -16.70 -7.09
N GLY A 239 -0.79 -16.81 -5.76
CA GLY A 239 0.23 -17.59 -5.07
C GLY A 239 1.56 -16.84 -4.86
N LYS A 240 1.57 -15.50 -4.96
CA LYS A 240 2.77 -14.67 -4.84
C LYS A 240 2.71 -13.75 -3.62
N LYS A 241 3.73 -12.90 -3.43
CA LYS A 241 3.82 -11.98 -2.30
C LYS A 241 3.66 -10.53 -2.73
N ALA A 242 2.99 -9.72 -1.90
CA ALA A 242 2.80 -8.30 -2.16
C ALA A 242 3.02 -7.44 -0.91
N VAL A 243 3.69 -6.31 -1.09
CA VAL A 243 3.88 -5.27 -0.07
C VAL A 243 3.32 -3.95 -0.57
N HIS A 244 2.24 -3.48 0.05
CA HIS A 244 1.66 -2.17 -0.23
C HIS A 244 2.43 -1.08 0.53
N MET A 245 3.43 -0.52 -0.09
CA MET A 245 4.27 0.54 0.48
C MET A 245 3.64 1.94 0.35
N GLY A 246 2.82 2.17 -0.68
CA GLY A 246 2.30 3.49 -1.01
C GLY A 246 3.41 4.44 -1.48
N GLY A 247 3.27 5.74 -1.19
CA GLY A 247 4.21 6.76 -1.68
C GLY A 247 5.65 6.62 -1.19
N VAL A 248 5.90 5.89 -0.10
CA VAL A 248 7.27 5.69 0.40
C VAL A 248 8.11 4.79 -0.51
N LEU A 249 7.47 4.01 -1.38
CA LEU A 249 8.17 3.14 -2.33
C LEU A 249 9.18 3.90 -3.20
N GLN A 250 8.85 5.13 -3.60
CA GLN A 250 9.77 5.94 -4.42
C GLN A 250 11.09 6.24 -3.69
N PHE A 251 11.07 6.38 -2.35
CA PHE A 251 12.30 6.64 -1.57
C PHE A 251 13.26 5.45 -1.58
N LEU A 252 12.76 4.22 -1.74
CA LEU A 252 13.63 3.04 -1.91
C LEU A 252 14.51 3.14 -3.15
N PHE A 253 14.07 3.90 -4.14
CA PHE A 253 14.82 4.11 -5.39
C PHE A 253 15.40 5.53 -5.51
N GLY A 254 15.38 6.32 -4.43
CA GLY A 254 15.97 7.66 -4.38
C GLY A 254 15.22 8.71 -5.22
N ILE A 255 13.89 8.62 -5.26
CA ILE A 255 12.99 9.53 -5.97
C ILE A 255 12.21 10.38 -4.98
#